data_1aa9d6cef1ce297c5dd5a6aaa18a7bfa
#
_entry.id   1aa9d6cef1ce297c5dd5a6aaa18a7bfa
#
_cell.length_a   1.000
_cell.length_b   1.000
_cell.length_c   1.000
_cell.angle_alpha   90.00
_cell.angle_beta   90.00
_cell.angle_gamma   90.00
#
_symmetry.space_group_name_H-M   'P 1'
#
loop_
_entity.id
_entity.type
_entity.pdbx_description
1 polymer ?
#
loop_
_entity_poly.entity_id
_entity_poly.type
_entity_poly.pdbx_seq_one_letter_code
_entity_poly.pdbx_strand_id
1 'polypeptide(L)'
;MADASLEAVLGLHRELARRAREAIATPEEARRANTELRQYMRTQDNHLPEIEELAEESLRGVGHTTGALTHREVSLMAKKLGFELIFVNDLPHSTRSVTDLENGRIYLPPASIPGGHGLRSMALQALAHRLLGHKEPDSYAEFLRQRLEINYYAAACLMPLRQSVDFLTAAKNDRNLAIEDFRDAFGVTHEAAALRFTNIATTHLGMTVHFLRVGEDGALYKGYENDGLRMPTDVTGSTEGQLVCRHWSARIAFARTNRTTELYQYTDTPTGTYWCSTQTGTGSKEEFSITFGVPFADAKWFRGRETTNRETSSCQDSGC
;
A
#
# COMPACT_ATOMS: atom_id res chain seq x y z
N MET A 1 35.53 9.08 -4.50
CA MET A 1 34.55 10.16 -4.18
C MET A 1 33.94 10.78 -5.42
N ALA A 2 34.67 11.01 -6.51
CA ALA A 2 34.12 11.57 -7.75
C ALA A 2 33.09 10.65 -8.46
N ASP A 3 33.28 9.33 -8.43
CA ASP A 3 32.38 8.35 -9.09
C ASP A 3 30.98 8.29 -8.40
N ALA A 4 30.92 8.33 -7.08
CA ALA A 4 29.64 8.27 -6.37
C ALA A 4 28.77 9.52 -6.64
N SER A 5 29.38 10.68 -6.84
CA SER A 5 28.67 11.91 -7.20
C SER A 5 28.17 11.89 -8.63
N LEU A 6 28.92 11.31 -9.56
CA LEU A 6 28.53 11.18 -10.96
C LEU A 6 27.37 10.19 -11.12
N GLU A 7 27.43 9.08 -10.40
CA GLU A 7 26.37 8.05 -10.39
C GLU A 7 25.07 8.58 -9.74
N ALA A 8 25.19 9.38 -8.67
CA ALA A 8 24.04 10.06 -8.07
C ALA A 8 23.38 11.06 -9.06
N VAL A 9 24.17 11.77 -9.84
CA VAL A 9 23.68 12.69 -10.90
C VAL A 9 22.99 11.93 -12.03
N LEU A 10 23.52 10.79 -12.46
CA LEU A 10 22.88 9.95 -13.48
C LEU A 10 21.57 9.35 -12.96
N GLY A 11 21.54 8.91 -11.70
CA GLY A 11 20.32 8.44 -11.04
C GLY A 11 19.27 9.54 -10.92
N LEU A 12 19.69 10.76 -10.56
CA LEU A 12 18.80 11.92 -10.50
C LEU A 12 18.24 12.29 -11.89
N HIS A 13 19.06 12.20 -12.93
CA HIS A 13 18.62 12.44 -14.31
C HIS A 13 17.57 11.42 -14.76
N ARG A 14 17.76 10.14 -14.42
CA ARG A 14 16.78 9.08 -14.70
C ARG A 14 15.47 9.30 -13.91
N GLU A 15 15.56 9.69 -12.64
CA GLU A 15 14.38 10.02 -11.83
C GLU A 15 13.65 11.26 -12.35
N LEU A 16 14.37 12.28 -12.79
CA LEU A 16 13.77 13.45 -13.44
C LEU A 16 13.11 13.08 -14.78
N ALA A 17 13.73 12.21 -15.57
CA ALA A 17 13.14 11.70 -16.80
C ALA A 17 11.88 10.86 -16.55
N ARG A 18 11.87 10.07 -15.45
CA ARG A 18 10.68 9.34 -15.00
C ARG A 18 9.56 10.29 -14.59
N ARG A 19 9.87 11.31 -13.78
CA ARG A 19 8.88 12.33 -13.37
C ARG A 19 8.38 13.17 -14.52
N ALA A 20 9.24 13.46 -15.49
CA ALA A 20 8.84 14.16 -16.70
C ALA A 20 7.83 13.32 -17.51
N ARG A 21 7.97 12.00 -17.51
CA ARG A 21 7.02 11.09 -18.15
C ARG A 21 5.71 10.96 -17.36
N GLU A 22 5.77 10.94 -16.03
CA GLU A 22 4.56 11.06 -15.18
C GLU A 22 3.79 12.36 -15.48
N ALA A 23 4.51 13.45 -15.79
CA ALA A 23 3.94 14.74 -16.15
C ALA A 23 3.42 14.82 -17.61
N ILE A 24 3.71 13.82 -18.46
CA ILE A 24 3.26 13.78 -19.86
C ILE A 24 1.81 13.26 -19.97
N ALA A 25 1.33 12.49 -18.99
CA ALA A 25 -0.08 12.10 -18.97
C ALA A 25 -0.96 13.30 -18.64
N THR A 26 -1.97 13.53 -19.45
CA THR A 26 -3.01 14.50 -19.09
C THR A 26 -3.71 14.04 -17.80
N PRO A 27 -4.26 14.96 -16.99
CA PRO A 27 -5.03 14.56 -15.79
C PRO A 27 -6.16 13.58 -16.10
N GLU A 28 -6.72 13.64 -17.30
CA GLU A 28 -7.77 12.74 -17.75
C GLU A 28 -7.23 11.32 -18.02
N GLU A 29 -6.10 11.21 -18.73
CA GLU A 29 -5.43 9.94 -18.97
C GLU A 29 -4.99 9.28 -17.66
N ALA A 30 -4.47 10.07 -16.71
CA ALA A 30 -4.08 9.57 -15.40
C ALA A 30 -5.28 9.03 -14.62
N ARG A 31 -6.41 9.73 -14.60
CA ARG A 31 -7.63 9.27 -13.96
C ARG A 31 -8.18 8.00 -14.60
N ARG A 32 -8.22 7.96 -15.93
CA ARG A 32 -8.68 6.79 -16.67
C ARG A 32 -7.81 5.55 -16.36
N ALA A 33 -6.50 5.70 -16.43
CA ALA A 33 -5.56 4.61 -16.16
C ALA A 33 -5.68 4.09 -14.71
N ASN A 34 -5.85 4.97 -13.72
CA ASN A 34 -6.11 4.57 -12.32
C ASN A 34 -7.43 3.81 -12.19
N THR A 35 -8.50 4.28 -12.87
CA THR A 35 -9.81 3.62 -12.85
C THR A 35 -9.73 2.22 -13.47
N GLU A 36 -9.08 2.07 -14.62
CA GLU A 36 -8.90 0.80 -15.31
C GLU A 36 -8.09 -0.19 -14.45
N LEU A 37 -6.99 0.29 -13.82
CA LEU A 37 -6.17 -0.54 -12.94
C LEU A 37 -6.95 -1.01 -11.71
N ARG A 38 -7.73 -0.14 -11.08
CA ARG A 38 -8.57 -0.48 -9.93
C ARG A 38 -9.63 -1.52 -10.30
N GLN A 39 -10.29 -1.35 -11.46
CA GLN A 39 -11.26 -2.32 -11.96
C GLN A 39 -10.60 -3.68 -12.24
N TYR A 40 -9.43 -3.68 -12.87
CA TYR A 40 -8.65 -4.89 -13.09
C TYR A 40 -8.34 -5.59 -11.75
N MET A 41 -7.81 -4.89 -10.76
CA MET A 41 -7.50 -5.49 -9.46
C MET A 41 -8.73 -6.04 -8.74
N ARG A 42 -9.90 -5.40 -8.93
CA ARG A 42 -11.16 -5.93 -8.41
C ARG A 42 -11.53 -7.27 -9.05
N THR A 43 -11.31 -7.45 -10.36
CA THR A 43 -11.57 -8.74 -11.03
C THR A 43 -10.63 -9.86 -10.60
N GLN A 44 -9.49 -9.50 -10.02
CA GLN A 44 -8.50 -10.42 -9.47
C GLN A 44 -8.64 -10.59 -7.94
N ASP A 45 -9.71 -10.11 -7.32
CA ASP A 45 -9.86 -10.05 -5.86
C ASP A 45 -8.64 -9.44 -5.14
N ASN A 46 -7.98 -8.49 -5.81
CA ASN A 46 -6.73 -7.85 -5.40
C ASN A 46 -5.59 -8.86 -5.12
N HIS A 47 -5.62 -10.04 -5.72
CA HIS A 47 -4.67 -11.13 -5.52
C HIS A 47 -3.92 -11.45 -6.82
N LEU A 48 -2.58 -11.50 -6.75
CA LEU A 48 -1.72 -11.77 -7.91
C LEU A 48 -0.86 -13.02 -7.63
N PRO A 49 -1.35 -14.23 -7.96
CA PRO A 49 -0.70 -15.49 -7.57
C PRO A 49 0.72 -15.64 -8.13
N GLU A 50 0.99 -15.15 -9.33
CA GLU A 50 2.32 -15.23 -9.95
C GLU A 50 3.36 -14.41 -9.14
N ILE A 51 2.95 -13.26 -8.60
CA ILE A 51 3.84 -12.42 -7.76
C ILE A 51 3.98 -13.03 -6.37
N GLU A 52 2.97 -13.69 -5.83
CA GLU A 52 3.07 -14.45 -4.58
C GLU A 52 4.10 -15.59 -4.69
N GLU A 53 4.02 -16.36 -5.77
CA GLU A 53 5.00 -17.43 -6.04
C GLU A 53 6.42 -16.90 -6.14
N LEU A 54 6.64 -15.81 -6.88
CA LEU A 54 7.92 -15.17 -7.04
C LEU A 54 8.48 -14.65 -5.69
N ALA A 55 7.62 -14.08 -4.85
CA ALA A 55 8.00 -13.63 -3.52
C ALA A 55 8.40 -14.81 -2.62
N GLU A 56 7.63 -15.89 -2.60
CA GLU A 56 7.96 -17.10 -1.85
C GLU A 56 9.26 -17.75 -2.32
N GLU A 57 9.51 -17.80 -3.62
CA GLU A 57 10.78 -18.31 -4.17
C GLU A 57 11.95 -17.45 -3.71
N SER A 58 11.81 -16.13 -3.77
CA SER A 58 12.83 -15.19 -3.32
C SER A 58 13.15 -15.35 -1.83
N LEU A 59 12.15 -15.52 -0.98
CA LEU A 59 12.30 -15.75 0.46
C LEU A 59 12.96 -17.09 0.76
N ARG A 60 12.52 -18.15 0.10
CA ARG A 60 13.13 -19.49 0.19
C ARG A 60 14.60 -19.43 -0.23
N GLY A 61 14.89 -18.65 -1.26
CA GLY A 61 16.24 -18.42 -1.76
C GLY A 61 17.21 -17.91 -0.70
N VAL A 62 16.77 -17.11 0.27
CA VAL A 62 17.60 -16.57 1.36
C VAL A 62 17.42 -17.31 2.69
N GLY A 63 16.63 -18.38 2.71
CA GLY A 63 16.39 -19.19 3.91
C GLY A 63 15.46 -18.53 4.93
N HIS A 64 14.65 -17.56 4.51
CA HIS A 64 13.63 -16.97 5.38
C HIS A 64 12.55 -18.01 5.71
N THR A 65 12.24 -18.18 6.98
CA THR A 65 11.30 -19.19 7.46
C THR A 65 10.09 -18.59 8.16
N THR A 66 10.30 -17.65 9.08
CA THR A 66 9.21 -17.06 9.88
C THR A 66 9.55 -15.66 10.37
N GLY A 67 8.52 -14.87 10.68
CA GLY A 67 8.63 -13.55 11.29
C GLY A 67 8.91 -12.43 10.31
N ALA A 68 9.29 -11.27 10.84
CA ALA A 68 9.57 -10.10 10.02
C ALA A 68 10.87 -10.28 9.20
N LEU A 69 10.78 -10.05 7.90
CA LEU A 69 11.95 -10.06 7.01
C LEU A 69 12.99 -9.02 7.46
N THR A 70 14.23 -9.43 7.64
CA THR A 70 15.30 -8.56 8.15
C THR A 70 16.02 -7.80 7.03
N HIS A 71 16.70 -6.69 7.38
CA HIS A 71 17.57 -5.99 6.43
C HIS A 71 18.69 -6.87 5.87
N ARG A 72 19.21 -7.80 6.68
CA ARG A 72 20.24 -8.76 6.26
C ARG A 72 19.72 -9.70 5.17
N GLU A 73 18.51 -10.22 5.32
CA GLU A 73 17.90 -11.09 4.31
C GLU A 73 17.61 -10.33 3.01
N VAL A 74 17.13 -9.10 3.10
CA VAL A 74 16.95 -8.23 1.90
C VAL A 74 18.28 -7.95 1.21
N SER A 75 19.35 -7.72 1.95
CA SER A 75 20.70 -7.56 1.39
C SER A 75 21.20 -8.84 0.71
N LEU A 76 20.87 -10.01 1.26
CA LEU A 76 21.19 -11.30 0.62
C LEU A 76 20.38 -11.52 -0.66
N MET A 77 19.10 -11.11 -0.69
CA MET A 77 18.29 -11.14 -1.91
C MET A 77 18.91 -10.25 -2.98
N ALA A 78 19.27 -9.01 -2.63
CA ALA A 78 19.94 -8.10 -3.54
C ALA A 78 21.22 -8.70 -4.12
N LYS A 79 22.08 -9.25 -3.26
CA LYS A 79 23.36 -9.87 -3.66
C LYS A 79 23.15 -11.04 -4.63
N LYS A 80 22.13 -11.88 -4.41
CA LYS A 80 21.82 -13.00 -5.32
C LYS A 80 21.38 -12.54 -6.71
N LEU A 81 20.78 -11.37 -6.81
CA LEU A 81 20.38 -10.74 -8.07
C LEU A 81 21.49 -9.89 -8.69
N GLY A 82 22.69 -9.88 -8.11
CA GLY A 82 23.82 -9.11 -8.59
C GLY A 82 23.79 -7.64 -8.18
N PHE A 83 23.00 -7.27 -7.15
CA PHE A 83 22.93 -5.90 -6.64
C PHE A 83 23.63 -5.73 -5.31
N GLU A 84 24.22 -4.57 -5.13
CA GLU A 84 24.73 -4.05 -3.86
C GLU A 84 23.83 -2.95 -3.32
N LEU A 85 23.46 -3.02 -2.03
CA LEU A 85 22.72 -1.93 -1.37
C LEU A 85 23.71 -0.93 -0.79
N ILE A 86 23.63 0.32 -1.25
CA ILE A 86 24.52 1.40 -0.83
C ILE A 86 23.68 2.46 -0.10
N PHE A 87 24.06 2.74 1.14
CA PHE A 87 23.39 3.79 1.93
C PHE A 87 24.12 5.11 1.75
N VAL A 88 23.39 6.16 1.34
CA VAL A 88 23.95 7.50 1.05
C VAL A 88 23.16 8.57 1.77
N ASN A 89 23.87 9.60 2.28
CA ASN A 89 23.27 10.67 3.10
C ASN A 89 22.75 11.84 2.28
N ASP A 90 23.09 11.90 1.00
CA ASP A 90 22.89 13.03 0.10
C ASP A 90 21.80 12.81 -0.96
N LEU A 91 20.98 11.76 -0.80
CA LEU A 91 19.80 11.61 -1.65
C LEU A 91 18.82 12.77 -1.41
N PRO A 92 18.30 13.38 -2.48
CA PRO A 92 17.25 14.38 -2.34
C PRO A 92 16.08 13.84 -1.51
N HIS A 93 15.53 14.63 -0.59
CA HIS A 93 14.42 14.22 0.29
C HIS A 93 13.20 13.67 -0.44
N SER A 94 13.03 14.02 -1.71
CA SER A 94 11.96 13.52 -2.59
C SER A 94 12.29 12.18 -3.26
N THR A 95 13.54 11.70 -3.16
CA THR A 95 14.02 10.48 -3.83
C THR A 95 14.13 9.37 -2.79
N ARG A 96 13.33 8.32 -2.97
CA ARG A 96 13.31 7.18 -2.03
C ARG A 96 14.44 6.19 -2.28
N SER A 97 14.77 5.95 -3.54
CA SER A 97 15.86 5.07 -3.96
C SER A 97 16.29 5.41 -5.37
N VAL A 98 17.52 5.06 -5.70
CA VAL A 98 18.05 5.14 -7.07
C VAL A 98 18.63 3.79 -7.42
N THR A 99 18.22 3.22 -8.56
CA THR A 99 18.73 1.94 -9.04
C THR A 99 19.63 2.16 -10.25
N ASP A 100 20.87 1.73 -10.12
CA ASP A 100 21.83 1.65 -11.20
C ASP A 100 21.90 0.20 -11.70
N LEU A 101 21.18 -0.06 -12.79
CA LEU A 101 21.09 -1.39 -13.36
C LEU A 101 22.40 -1.85 -14.01
N GLU A 102 23.20 -0.91 -14.54
CA GLU A 102 24.46 -1.23 -15.24
C GLU A 102 25.53 -1.71 -14.26
N ASN A 103 25.62 -1.04 -13.11
CA ASN A 103 26.63 -1.35 -12.11
C ASN A 103 26.10 -2.25 -10.97
N GLY A 104 24.83 -2.67 -11.05
CA GLY A 104 24.22 -3.53 -10.04
C GLY A 104 24.14 -2.88 -8.66
N ARG A 105 23.80 -1.60 -8.57
CA ARG A 105 23.76 -0.84 -7.31
C ARG A 105 22.38 -0.26 -7.04
N ILE A 106 21.96 -0.33 -5.78
CA ILE A 106 20.73 0.30 -5.29
C ILE A 106 21.13 1.27 -4.17
N TYR A 107 20.96 2.56 -4.43
CA TYR A 107 21.23 3.63 -3.46
C TYR A 107 19.98 3.88 -2.63
N LEU A 108 20.14 3.87 -1.32
CA LEU A 108 19.08 4.04 -0.33
C LEU A 108 19.46 5.15 0.65
N PRO A 109 18.51 5.85 1.25
CA PRO A 109 18.78 6.76 2.36
C PRO A 109 19.29 5.99 3.57
N PRO A 110 20.01 6.65 4.53
CA PRO A 110 20.54 5.97 5.69
C PRO A 110 19.44 5.42 6.60
N ALA A 111 19.75 4.31 7.28
CA ALA A 111 18.82 3.63 8.19
C ALA A 111 18.39 4.47 9.40
N SER A 112 19.10 5.55 9.70
CA SER A 112 18.85 6.48 10.81
C SER A 112 17.73 7.49 10.55
N ILE A 113 17.16 7.54 9.36
CA ILE A 113 16.03 8.44 9.09
C ILE A 113 14.79 7.95 9.84
N PRO A 114 14.10 8.82 10.61
CA PRO A 114 12.85 8.47 11.27
C PRO A 114 11.84 7.91 10.26
N GLY A 115 11.23 6.79 10.57
CA GLY A 115 10.34 6.08 9.64
C GLY A 115 11.02 5.03 8.77
N GLY A 116 12.24 4.59 9.10
CA GLY A 116 13.05 3.60 8.37
C GLY A 116 12.41 2.24 8.09
N HIS A 117 11.18 2.02 8.51
CA HIS A 117 10.39 0.84 8.09
C HIS A 117 10.23 0.74 6.56
N GLY A 118 10.44 1.84 5.84
CA GLY A 118 10.40 1.89 4.39
C GLY A 118 11.63 1.32 3.67
N LEU A 119 12.80 1.19 4.30
CA LEU A 119 14.04 0.81 3.61
C LEU A 119 13.97 -0.59 3.00
N ARG A 120 13.45 -1.56 3.73
CA ARG A 120 13.23 -2.92 3.20
C ARG A 120 12.29 -2.90 2.00
N SER A 121 11.19 -2.17 2.12
CA SER A 121 10.22 -2.02 1.04
C SER A 121 10.84 -1.36 -0.20
N MET A 122 11.62 -0.30 -0.01
CA MET A 122 12.30 0.40 -1.11
C MET A 122 13.30 -0.50 -1.85
N ALA A 123 14.10 -1.25 -1.11
CA ALA A 123 15.02 -2.21 -1.69
C ALA A 123 14.27 -3.31 -2.46
N LEU A 124 13.23 -3.89 -1.89
CA LEU A 124 12.41 -4.91 -2.52
C LEU A 124 11.72 -4.40 -3.79
N GLN A 125 11.19 -3.17 -3.78
CA GLN A 125 10.60 -2.55 -4.97
C GLN A 125 11.65 -2.39 -6.10
N ALA A 126 12.86 -1.99 -5.76
CA ALA A 126 13.93 -1.87 -6.74
C ALA A 126 14.33 -3.23 -7.33
N LEU A 127 14.40 -4.28 -6.50
CA LEU A 127 14.69 -5.65 -6.93
C LEU A 127 13.56 -6.23 -7.80
N ALA A 128 12.31 -5.86 -7.50
CA ALA A 128 11.13 -6.35 -8.21
C ALA A 128 11.16 -6.00 -9.70
N HIS A 129 11.62 -4.81 -10.07
CA HIS A 129 11.76 -4.44 -11.48
C HIS A 129 12.59 -5.45 -12.28
N ARG A 130 13.69 -5.93 -11.68
CA ARG A 130 14.57 -6.94 -12.30
C ARG A 130 13.90 -8.30 -12.37
N LEU A 131 13.26 -8.71 -11.29
CA LEU A 131 12.62 -10.03 -11.17
C LEU A 131 11.41 -10.18 -12.08
N LEU A 132 10.61 -9.12 -12.21
CA LEU A 132 9.43 -9.08 -13.06
C LEU A 132 9.76 -8.76 -14.53
N GLY A 133 11.04 -8.53 -14.86
CA GLY A 133 11.46 -8.25 -16.23
C GLY A 133 10.91 -6.93 -16.78
N HIS A 134 10.63 -5.96 -15.90
CA HIS A 134 10.09 -4.67 -16.30
C HIS A 134 11.04 -3.93 -17.25
N LYS A 135 10.46 -3.43 -18.31
CA LYS A 135 11.12 -2.52 -19.26
C LYS A 135 10.69 -1.08 -18.99
N GLU A 136 11.26 -0.15 -19.71
CA GLU A 136 10.78 1.23 -19.68
C GLU A 136 9.32 1.28 -20.14
N PRO A 137 8.40 1.86 -19.34
CA PRO A 137 6.98 1.83 -19.66
C PRO A 137 6.69 2.75 -20.87
N ASP A 138 5.90 2.25 -21.81
CA ASP A 138 5.50 2.98 -23.01
C ASP A 138 4.32 3.92 -22.76
N SER A 139 3.60 3.74 -21.67
CA SER A 139 2.41 4.52 -21.32
C SER A 139 2.31 4.75 -19.82
N TYR A 140 1.47 5.70 -19.42
CA TYR A 140 1.17 5.94 -18.02
C TYR A 140 0.42 4.74 -17.38
N ALA A 141 -0.44 4.07 -18.12
CA ALA A 141 -1.12 2.87 -17.64
C ALA A 141 -0.13 1.73 -17.34
N GLU A 142 0.86 1.52 -18.20
CA GLU A 142 1.90 0.52 -17.93
C GLU A 142 2.78 0.92 -16.75
N PHE A 143 3.14 2.20 -16.64
CA PHE A 143 3.85 2.71 -15.46
C PHE A 143 3.09 2.42 -14.16
N LEU A 144 1.77 2.68 -14.12
CA LEU A 144 0.93 2.39 -12.95
C LEU A 144 0.88 0.88 -12.65
N ARG A 145 0.77 0.05 -13.68
CA ARG A 145 0.78 -1.41 -13.53
C ARG A 145 2.10 -1.89 -12.93
N GLN A 146 3.23 -1.50 -13.50
CA GLN A 146 4.55 -1.84 -12.97
C GLN A 146 4.71 -1.36 -11.53
N ARG A 147 4.23 -0.15 -11.23
CA ARG A 147 4.25 0.38 -9.86
C ARG A 147 3.39 -0.43 -8.89
N LEU A 148 2.24 -0.91 -9.33
CA LEU A 148 1.41 -1.82 -8.54
C LEU A 148 2.14 -3.14 -8.29
N GLU A 149 2.70 -3.75 -9.31
CA GLU A 149 3.39 -5.04 -9.25
C GLU A 149 4.61 -5.00 -8.32
N ILE A 150 5.45 -3.96 -8.39
CA ILE A 150 6.60 -3.82 -7.48
C ILE A 150 6.18 -3.59 -6.02
N ASN A 151 5.10 -2.84 -5.79
CA ASN A 151 4.55 -2.65 -4.44
C ASN A 151 3.94 -3.95 -3.90
N TYR A 152 3.25 -4.71 -4.76
CA TYR A 152 2.69 -6.00 -4.42
C TYR A 152 3.78 -6.99 -4.03
N TYR A 153 4.82 -7.14 -4.86
CA TYR A 153 5.96 -7.99 -4.58
C TYR A 153 6.64 -7.63 -3.24
N ALA A 154 6.90 -6.35 -3.02
CA ALA A 154 7.50 -5.89 -1.77
C ALA A 154 6.63 -6.25 -0.55
N ALA A 155 5.30 -6.08 -0.66
CA ALA A 155 4.37 -6.45 0.40
C ALA A 155 4.31 -7.97 0.61
N ALA A 156 4.33 -8.76 -0.47
CA ALA A 156 4.35 -10.22 -0.41
C ALA A 156 5.64 -10.77 0.25
N CYS A 157 6.79 -10.13 -0.01
CA CYS A 157 8.03 -10.49 0.69
C CYS A 157 8.03 -10.09 2.17
N LEU A 158 7.51 -8.89 2.50
CA LEU A 158 7.47 -8.38 3.87
C LEU A 158 6.45 -9.11 4.75
N MET A 159 5.37 -9.57 4.15
CA MET A 159 4.25 -10.30 4.78
C MET A 159 3.93 -11.53 3.92
N PRO A 160 4.72 -12.61 4.04
CA PRO A 160 4.59 -13.79 3.17
C PRO A 160 3.20 -14.41 3.27
N LEU A 161 2.68 -14.89 2.13
CA LEU A 161 1.28 -15.32 2.03
C LEU A 161 0.91 -16.34 3.09
N ARG A 162 1.66 -17.44 3.19
CA ARG A 162 1.36 -18.53 4.13
C ARG A 162 1.33 -18.03 5.57
N GLN A 163 2.37 -17.29 6.00
CA GLN A 163 2.46 -16.79 7.37
C GLN A 163 1.33 -15.79 7.67
N SER A 164 1.01 -14.94 6.69
CA SER A 164 -0.08 -13.97 6.81
C SER A 164 -1.44 -14.65 6.92
N VAL A 165 -1.69 -15.68 6.10
CA VAL A 165 -2.93 -16.46 6.14
C VAL A 165 -3.06 -17.19 7.49
N ASP A 166 -2.00 -17.84 7.95
CA ASP A 166 -1.98 -18.54 9.26
C ASP A 166 -2.28 -17.56 10.39
N PHE A 167 -1.61 -16.39 10.42
CA PHE A 167 -1.81 -15.35 11.43
C PHE A 167 -3.25 -14.81 11.41
N LEU A 168 -3.73 -14.42 10.24
CA LEU A 168 -5.07 -13.83 10.11
C LEU A 168 -6.19 -14.85 10.35
N THR A 169 -5.98 -16.12 9.99
CA THR A 169 -6.94 -17.19 10.26
C THR A 169 -7.06 -17.46 11.76
N ALA A 170 -5.95 -17.50 12.49
CA ALA A 170 -5.95 -17.62 13.93
C ALA A 170 -6.70 -16.45 14.58
N ALA A 171 -6.36 -15.22 14.21
CA ALA A 171 -7.04 -14.03 14.73
C ALA A 171 -8.54 -13.98 14.38
N LYS A 172 -8.94 -14.47 13.20
CA LYS A 172 -10.34 -14.60 12.79
C LYS A 172 -11.08 -15.59 13.67
N ASN A 173 -10.50 -16.77 13.94
CA ASN A 173 -11.08 -17.78 14.81
C ASN A 173 -11.30 -17.26 16.23
N ASP A 174 -10.38 -16.44 16.71
CA ASP A 174 -10.45 -15.77 18.01
C ASP A 174 -11.38 -14.54 18.00
N ARG A 175 -11.95 -14.20 16.85
CA ARG A 175 -12.75 -12.98 16.64
C ARG A 175 -12.02 -11.71 17.07
N ASN A 176 -10.76 -11.63 16.74
CA ASN A 176 -9.86 -10.55 17.14
C ASN A 176 -8.98 -10.07 15.97
N LEU A 177 -9.52 -10.06 14.75
CA LEU A 177 -8.82 -9.46 13.62
C LEU A 177 -8.54 -7.99 13.89
N ALA A 178 -7.30 -7.57 13.68
CA ALA A 178 -6.83 -6.22 13.89
C ALA A 178 -5.67 -5.91 12.93
N ILE A 179 -5.76 -4.79 12.22
CA ILE A 179 -4.70 -4.37 11.29
C ILE A 179 -3.42 -4.03 12.04
N GLU A 180 -3.54 -3.43 13.22
CA GLU A 180 -2.42 -3.06 14.08
C GLU A 180 -1.62 -4.28 14.54
N ASP A 181 -2.25 -5.39 14.90
CA ASP A 181 -1.56 -6.62 15.32
C ASP A 181 -0.83 -7.25 14.12
N PHE A 182 -1.47 -7.22 12.95
CA PHE A 182 -0.86 -7.72 11.70
C PHE A 182 0.33 -6.85 11.29
N ARG A 183 0.22 -5.53 11.37
CA ARG A 183 1.31 -4.57 11.19
C ARG A 183 2.51 -4.90 12.09
N ASP A 184 2.24 -5.09 13.38
CA ASP A 184 3.28 -5.27 14.40
C ASP A 184 3.96 -6.64 14.29
N ALA A 185 3.22 -7.68 13.92
CA ALA A 185 3.77 -9.03 13.69
C ALA A 185 4.85 -9.06 12.60
N PHE A 186 4.71 -8.22 11.56
CA PHE A 186 5.65 -8.18 10.43
C PHE A 186 6.54 -6.92 10.43
N GLY A 187 6.35 -6.00 11.36
CA GLY A 187 7.14 -4.76 11.46
C GLY A 187 7.04 -3.89 10.23
N VAL A 188 5.83 -3.68 9.72
CA VAL A 188 5.52 -2.86 8.54
C VAL A 188 4.74 -1.61 8.91
N THR A 189 4.41 -0.76 7.94
CA THR A 189 3.52 0.39 8.18
C THR A 189 2.06 -0.06 8.24
N HIS A 190 1.21 0.73 8.90
CA HIS A 190 -0.23 0.45 8.97
C HIS A 190 -0.86 0.39 7.57
N GLU A 191 -0.48 1.30 6.68
CA GLU A 191 -0.94 1.28 5.29
C GLU A 191 -0.53 -0.01 4.57
N ALA A 192 0.72 -0.46 4.73
CA ALA A 192 1.18 -1.70 4.12
C ALA A 192 0.42 -2.92 4.63
N ALA A 193 0.16 -3.00 5.94
CA ALA A 193 -0.62 -4.08 6.55
C ALA A 193 -2.07 -4.08 6.05
N ALA A 194 -2.73 -2.91 6.04
CA ALA A 194 -4.10 -2.78 5.56
C ALA A 194 -4.24 -3.17 4.08
N LEU A 195 -3.31 -2.72 3.21
CA LEU A 195 -3.31 -3.12 1.80
C LEU A 195 -3.03 -4.61 1.62
N ARG A 196 -2.05 -5.16 2.35
CA ARG A 196 -1.75 -6.59 2.30
C ARG A 196 -2.93 -7.43 2.74
N PHE A 197 -3.67 -6.98 3.75
CA PHE A 197 -4.89 -7.65 4.17
C PHE A 197 -5.90 -7.75 3.02
N THR A 198 -6.07 -6.70 2.20
CA THR A 198 -6.97 -6.76 1.04
C THR A 198 -6.55 -7.78 -0.01
N ASN A 199 -5.25 -8.07 -0.12
CA ASN A 199 -4.76 -9.12 -1.05
C ASN A 199 -5.09 -10.55 -0.60
N ILE A 200 -5.42 -10.73 0.68
CA ILE A 200 -5.62 -12.03 1.32
C ILE A 200 -7.10 -12.26 1.64
N ALA A 201 -7.85 -11.19 1.91
CA ALA A 201 -9.18 -11.24 2.50
C ALA A 201 -10.16 -12.09 1.71
N THR A 202 -10.31 -11.86 0.41
CA THR A 202 -11.31 -12.55 -0.40
C THR A 202 -10.88 -13.97 -0.69
N THR A 203 -9.68 -14.16 -1.21
CA THR A 203 -9.18 -15.45 -1.69
C THR A 203 -8.96 -16.46 -0.56
N HIS A 204 -8.47 -16.01 0.60
CA HIS A 204 -8.05 -16.91 1.69
C HIS A 204 -8.91 -16.85 2.93
N LEU A 205 -9.58 -15.72 3.21
CA LEU A 205 -10.42 -15.58 4.40
C LEU A 205 -11.93 -15.56 4.07
N GLY A 206 -12.30 -15.53 2.79
CA GLY A 206 -13.69 -15.49 2.34
C GLY A 206 -14.44 -14.24 2.79
N MET A 207 -13.76 -13.10 2.82
CA MET A 207 -14.32 -11.81 3.21
C MET A 207 -14.16 -10.79 2.09
N THR A 208 -15.20 -9.99 1.86
CA THR A 208 -15.12 -8.80 1.01
C THR A 208 -14.77 -7.59 1.86
N VAL A 209 -13.99 -6.67 1.30
CA VAL A 209 -13.37 -5.59 2.07
C VAL A 209 -13.27 -4.30 1.27
N HIS A 210 -13.09 -3.19 1.99
CA HIS A 210 -12.63 -1.95 1.36
C HIS A 210 -11.43 -1.36 2.10
N PHE A 211 -10.66 -0.59 1.34
CA PHE A 211 -9.51 0.17 1.81
C PHE A 211 -9.58 1.58 1.25
N LEU A 212 -9.34 2.58 2.10
CA LEU A 212 -9.28 3.99 1.71
C LEU A 212 -8.04 4.65 2.31
N ARG A 213 -7.35 5.42 1.49
CA ARG A 213 -6.39 6.43 1.95
C ARG A 213 -6.92 7.80 1.61
N VAL A 214 -7.20 8.60 2.62
CA VAL A 214 -7.85 9.89 2.51
C VAL A 214 -6.97 10.96 3.12
N GLY A 215 -6.82 12.11 2.45
CA GLY A 215 -6.10 13.27 2.97
C GLY A 215 -6.93 14.02 4.02
N GLU A 216 -6.27 14.90 4.76
CA GLU A 216 -6.94 15.79 5.72
C GLU A 216 -7.97 16.69 5.04
N ASP A 217 -7.74 17.04 3.78
CA ASP A 217 -8.70 17.77 2.92
C ASP A 217 -9.96 16.96 2.58
N GLY A 218 -9.97 15.66 2.87
CA GLY A 218 -11.05 14.74 2.59
C GLY A 218 -10.96 14.09 1.21
N ALA A 219 -9.96 14.39 0.40
CA ALA A 219 -9.77 13.78 -0.91
C ALA A 219 -9.31 12.32 -0.81
N LEU A 220 -9.87 11.46 -1.62
CA LEU A 220 -9.47 10.06 -1.74
C LEU A 220 -8.22 9.95 -2.61
N TYR A 221 -7.09 9.55 -2.04
CA TYR A 221 -5.84 9.35 -2.77
C TYR A 221 -5.66 7.93 -3.30
N LYS A 222 -6.23 6.95 -2.59
CA LYS A 222 -6.16 5.55 -2.98
C LYS A 222 -7.34 4.80 -2.40
N GLY A 223 -7.99 4.00 -3.21
CA GLY A 223 -9.11 3.19 -2.80
C GLY A 223 -9.11 1.81 -3.45
N TYR A 224 -9.61 0.83 -2.71
CA TYR A 224 -9.98 -0.51 -3.18
C TYR A 224 -11.28 -0.92 -2.51
N GLU A 225 -12.16 -1.56 -3.23
CA GLU A 225 -13.39 -2.15 -2.69
C GLU A 225 -13.85 -3.35 -3.53
N ASN A 226 -14.35 -4.37 -2.88
CA ASN A 226 -15.10 -5.47 -3.48
C ASN A 226 -16.32 -5.88 -2.63
N ASP A 227 -16.66 -5.05 -1.65
CA ASP A 227 -17.72 -5.29 -0.66
C ASP A 227 -19.03 -4.53 -0.94
N GLY A 228 -19.09 -3.84 -2.08
CA GLY A 228 -20.27 -3.08 -2.51
C GLY A 228 -20.34 -1.65 -1.96
N LEU A 229 -19.32 -1.20 -1.22
CA LEU A 229 -19.21 0.21 -0.83
C LEU A 229 -19.13 1.09 -2.09
N ARG A 230 -20.04 2.06 -2.21
CA ARG A 230 -19.95 3.05 -3.29
C ARG A 230 -18.99 4.16 -2.89
N MET A 231 -17.87 4.22 -3.59
CA MET A 231 -16.96 5.35 -3.49
C MET A 231 -17.49 6.54 -4.31
N PRO A 232 -17.19 7.78 -3.90
CA PRO A 232 -17.48 8.93 -4.72
C PRO A 232 -16.71 8.84 -6.04
N THR A 233 -17.38 9.20 -7.14
CA THR A 233 -16.79 9.22 -8.48
C THR A 233 -17.09 10.52 -9.18
N ASP A 234 -16.19 10.96 -10.05
CA ASP A 234 -16.46 12.02 -11.02
C ASP A 234 -17.27 11.48 -12.22
N VAL A 235 -17.54 12.36 -13.17
CA VAL A 235 -18.28 12.02 -14.41
C VAL A 235 -17.57 10.98 -15.29
N THR A 236 -16.29 10.75 -15.05
CA THR A 236 -15.47 9.74 -15.77
C THR A 236 -15.39 8.41 -15.02
N GLY A 237 -16.00 8.31 -13.83
CA GLY A 237 -15.94 7.13 -12.97
C GLY A 237 -14.66 7.05 -12.14
N SER A 238 -13.82 8.09 -12.13
CA SER A 238 -12.62 8.15 -11.31
C SER A 238 -12.98 8.51 -9.86
N THR A 239 -12.36 7.79 -8.92
CA THR A 239 -12.56 8.04 -7.48
C THR A 239 -11.43 8.86 -6.88
N GLU A 240 -10.25 8.83 -7.47
CA GLU A 240 -9.09 9.55 -6.98
C GLU A 240 -9.32 11.07 -7.06
N GLY A 241 -9.04 11.75 -5.96
CA GLY A 241 -9.26 13.19 -5.82
C GLY A 241 -10.70 13.57 -5.45
N GLN A 242 -11.64 12.62 -5.40
CA GLN A 242 -13.00 12.89 -4.98
C GLN A 242 -13.09 13.00 -3.45
N LEU A 243 -13.96 13.89 -2.97
CA LEU A 243 -14.19 14.05 -1.53
C LEU A 243 -15.04 12.89 -1.01
N VAL A 244 -14.55 12.19 0.01
CA VAL A 244 -15.36 11.21 0.72
C VAL A 244 -16.31 11.90 1.71
N CYS A 245 -17.40 11.23 2.04
CA CYS A 245 -18.39 11.76 2.96
C CYS A 245 -17.79 12.15 4.32
N ARG A 246 -18.17 13.33 4.82
CA ARG A 246 -17.67 13.85 6.12
C ARG A 246 -18.04 12.96 7.32
N HIS A 247 -19.04 12.09 7.18
CA HIS A 247 -19.48 11.15 8.21
C HIS A 247 -18.74 9.80 8.14
N TRP A 248 -17.85 9.61 7.17
CA TRP A 248 -17.02 8.42 7.13
C TRP A 248 -15.89 8.50 8.14
N SER A 249 -15.55 7.37 8.74
CA SER A 249 -14.46 7.26 9.72
C SER A 249 -13.13 7.83 9.19
N ALA A 250 -12.90 7.73 7.89
CA ALA A 250 -11.75 8.31 7.20
C ALA A 250 -11.58 9.82 7.43
N ARG A 251 -12.68 10.58 7.56
CA ARG A 251 -12.63 12.01 7.85
C ARG A 251 -12.82 12.34 9.33
N ILE A 252 -13.66 11.57 10.03
CA ILE A 252 -13.90 11.77 11.47
C ILE A 252 -12.61 11.54 12.26
N ALA A 253 -11.74 10.65 11.81
CA ALA A 253 -10.47 10.38 12.47
C ALA A 253 -9.60 11.63 12.69
N PHE A 254 -9.66 12.63 11.81
CA PHE A 254 -8.90 13.88 11.94
C PHE A 254 -9.44 14.81 13.05
N ALA A 255 -10.72 14.72 13.37
CA ALA A 255 -11.33 15.54 14.41
C ALA A 255 -11.09 15.01 15.84
N ARG A 256 -10.49 13.83 15.99
CA ARG A 256 -10.25 13.22 17.31
C ARG A 256 -9.11 13.91 18.06
N THR A 257 -9.30 14.08 19.35
CA THR A 257 -8.24 14.58 20.25
C THR A 257 -7.10 13.56 20.38
N ASN A 258 -7.44 12.26 20.52
CA ASN A 258 -6.46 11.18 20.53
C ASN A 258 -6.45 10.50 19.16
N ARG A 259 -5.36 10.67 18.42
CA ARG A 259 -5.14 10.10 17.08
C ARG A 259 -4.12 8.95 17.08
N THR A 260 -3.64 8.53 18.26
CA THR A 260 -2.64 7.46 18.38
C THR A 260 -3.25 6.06 18.34
N THR A 261 -4.56 5.96 18.53
CA THR A 261 -5.31 4.70 18.52
C THR A 261 -6.28 4.66 17.35
N GLU A 262 -6.65 3.47 16.92
CA GLU A 262 -7.65 3.25 15.87
C GLU A 262 -9.00 3.85 16.27
N LEU A 263 -9.69 4.39 15.27
CA LEU A 263 -11.11 4.72 15.35
C LEU A 263 -11.90 3.54 14.77
N TYR A 264 -12.71 2.91 15.60
CA TYR A 264 -13.70 1.94 15.14
C TYR A 264 -15.06 2.61 15.01
N GLN A 265 -15.72 2.41 13.87
CA GLN A 265 -17.00 3.06 13.55
C GLN A 265 -17.87 2.18 12.68
N TYR A 266 -19.17 2.20 12.94
CA TYR A 266 -20.17 1.76 11.97
C TYR A 266 -20.65 2.95 11.14
N THR A 267 -20.75 2.75 9.83
CA THR A 267 -21.29 3.77 8.92
C THR A 267 -22.46 3.18 8.14
N ASP A 268 -23.64 3.76 8.33
CA ASP A 268 -24.82 3.44 7.52
C ASP A 268 -24.76 4.23 6.23
N THR A 269 -24.83 3.54 5.10
CA THR A 269 -24.82 4.12 3.76
C THR A 269 -26.04 3.63 2.98
N PRO A 270 -26.40 4.25 1.85
CA PRO A 270 -27.50 3.75 1.00
C PRO A 270 -27.29 2.32 0.48
N THR A 271 -26.05 1.82 0.46
CA THR A 271 -25.71 0.48 -0.02
C THR A 271 -25.56 -0.55 1.09
N GLY A 272 -25.56 -0.14 2.35
CA GLY A 272 -25.45 -1.02 3.50
C GLY A 272 -24.71 -0.38 4.67
N THR A 273 -24.62 -1.14 5.75
CA THR A 273 -23.83 -0.76 6.93
C THR A 273 -22.46 -1.39 6.85
N TYR A 274 -21.42 -0.57 7.05
CA TYR A 274 -20.02 -1.01 7.06
C TYR A 274 -19.40 -0.74 8.42
N TRP A 275 -18.58 -1.67 8.87
CA TRP A 275 -17.67 -1.47 9.99
C TRP A 275 -16.31 -1.07 9.47
N CYS A 276 -15.69 -0.07 10.10
CA CYS A 276 -14.40 0.44 9.69
C CYS A 276 -13.45 0.58 10.89
N SER A 277 -12.17 0.28 10.65
CA SER A 277 -11.03 0.66 11.48
C SER A 277 -10.22 1.71 10.75
N THR A 278 -9.95 2.84 11.41
CA THR A 278 -9.25 3.97 10.79
C THR A 278 -8.14 4.48 11.70
N GLN A 279 -6.95 4.65 11.15
CA GLN A 279 -5.80 5.26 11.79
C GLN A 279 -5.31 6.45 10.98
N THR A 280 -4.94 7.55 11.65
CA THR A 280 -4.27 8.68 11.01
C THR A 280 -2.77 8.50 10.99
N GLY A 281 -2.12 9.04 9.97
CA GLY A 281 -0.68 9.05 9.81
C GLY A 281 -0.21 10.40 9.26
N THR A 282 1.07 10.67 9.43
CA THR A 282 1.71 11.88 8.92
C THR A 282 2.62 11.51 7.76
N GLY A 283 2.37 12.08 6.59
CA GLY A 283 3.25 12.04 5.44
C GLY A 283 4.32 13.13 5.51
N SER A 284 5.10 13.26 4.45
CA SER A 284 6.16 14.30 4.37
C SER A 284 5.62 15.74 4.30
N LYS A 285 4.36 15.92 3.89
CA LYS A 285 3.75 17.25 3.69
C LYS A 285 2.34 17.37 4.28
N GLU A 286 1.62 16.26 4.45
CA GLU A 286 0.19 16.26 4.79
C GLU A 286 -0.14 15.09 5.71
N GLU A 287 -1.15 15.27 6.54
CA GLU A 287 -1.76 14.19 7.30
C GLU A 287 -2.69 13.37 6.38
N PHE A 288 -2.80 12.10 6.68
CA PHE A 288 -3.71 11.19 5.98
C PHE A 288 -4.34 10.20 6.95
N SER A 289 -5.46 9.64 6.56
CA SER A 289 -6.08 8.51 7.24
C SER A 289 -6.01 7.25 6.38
N ILE A 290 -5.84 6.11 7.03
CA ILE A 290 -5.94 4.77 6.46
C ILE A 290 -7.16 4.11 7.07
N THR A 291 -8.14 3.77 6.25
CA THR A 291 -9.34 3.05 6.64
C THR A 291 -9.34 1.68 6.00
N PHE A 292 -9.59 0.68 6.82
CA PHE A 292 -9.93 -0.67 6.39
C PHE A 292 -11.34 -0.98 6.88
N GLY A 293 -12.17 -1.58 6.04
CA GLY A 293 -13.52 -1.86 6.43
C GLY A 293 -14.13 -3.09 5.77
N VAL A 294 -15.26 -3.52 6.33
CA VAL A 294 -16.01 -4.71 5.91
C VAL A 294 -17.52 -4.46 6.02
N PRO A 295 -18.36 -5.22 5.30
CA PRO A 295 -19.79 -5.23 5.55
C PRO A 295 -20.11 -5.61 7.00
N PHE A 296 -21.24 -5.11 7.51
CA PHE A 296 -21.71 -5.37 8.89
C PHE A 296 -21.67 -6.85 9.29
N ALA A 297 -22.00 -7.75 8.38
CA ALA A 297 -22.03 -9.19 8.62
C ALA A 297 -20.66 -9.76 9.03
N ASP A 298 -19.57 -9.16 8.55
CA ASP A 298 -18.20 -9.59 8.81
C ASP A 298 -17.54 -8.84 9.98
N ALA A 299 -18.15 -7.77 10.48
CA ALA A 299 -17.64 -7.04 11.64
C ALA A 299 -17.39 -7.94 12.86
N LYS A 300 -18.18 -9.02 13.01
CA LYS A 300 -18.08 -10.00 14.09
C LYS A 300 -16.69 -10.64 14.25
N TRP A 301 -15.85 -10.58 13.25
CA TRP A 301 -14.50 -11.13 13.27
C TRP A 301 -13.45 -10.16 13.79
N PHE A 302 -13.81 -8.87 13.88
CA PHE A 302 -12.85 -7.80 14.16
C PHE A 302 -12.86 -7.33 15.60
N ARG A 303 -11.70 -6.88 16.08
CA ARG A 303 -11.56 -6.08 17.31
C ARG A 303 -12.33 -4.77 17.13
N GLY A 304 -12.91 -4.26 18.21
CA GLY A 304 -13.68 -3.01 18.16
C GLY A 304 -15.08 -3.12 17.54
N ARG A 305 -15.57 -4.33 17.25
CA ARG A 305 -16.93 -4.57 16.76
C ARG A 305 -18.03 -4.11 17.72
N GLU A 306 -17.73 -3.97 19.01
CA GLU A 306 -18.66 -3.48 20.04
C GLU A 306 -18.69 -1.95 20.11
N THR A 307 -18.02 -1.25 19.19
CA THR A 307 -18.02 0.22 19.18
C THR A 307 -19.44 0.77 19.11
N THR A 308 -19.70 1.83 19.87
CA THR A 308 -20.96 2.60 19.82
C THR A 308 -20.87 3.77 18.82
N ASN A 309 -19.69 4.03 18.25
CA ASN A 309 -19.56 5.05 17.23
C ASN A 309 -20.32 4.60 15.98
N ARG A 310 -21.34 5.36 15.62
CA ARG A 310 -22.17 5.07 14.46
C ARG A 310 -22.57 6.38 13.78
N GLU A 311 -22.39 6.43 12.48
CA GLU A 311 -22.67 7.58 11.65
C GLU A 311 -23.55 7.19 10.47
N THR A 312 -24.27 8.14 9.92
CA THR A 312 -25.09 7.93 8.73
C THR A 312 -24.59 8.81 7.59
N SER A 313 -24.28 8.18 6.48
CA SER A 313 -23.89 8.85 5.23
C SER A 313 -25.08 8.85 4.27
N SER A 314 -25.53 10.03 3.88
CA SER A 314 -26.57 10.21 2.87
C SER A 314 -26.03 10.52 1.47
N CYS A 315 -24.71 10.66 1.34
CA CYS A 315 -24.05 10.94 0.07
C CYS A 315 -24.17 9.73 -0.86
N GLN A 316 -24.69 9.92 -2.05
CA GLN A 316 -24.88 8.83 -2.99
C GLN A 316 -23.76 8.75 -4.01
N ASP A 317 -23.30 9.86 -4.57
CA ASP A 317 -22.36 9.89 -5.70
C ASP A 317 -21.34 11.03 -5.66
N SER A 318 -21.41 11.94 -4.71
CA SER A 318 -20.46 13.03 -4.54
C SER A 318 -20.33 13.39 -3.07
N GLY A 319 -19.16 13.86 -2.68
CA GLY A 319 -18.90 14.25 -1.29
C GLY A 319 -19.95 15.19 -0.71
N CYS A 320 -20.20 15.02 0.55
CA CYS A 320 -21.08 15.93 1.31
C CYS A 320 -20.48 17.33 1.38
#